data_07357285d22b5dee7ce960c717c977f0
#
_entry.id   07357285d22b5dee7ce960c717c977f0
#
_cell.length_a   1.000
_cell.length_b   1.000
_cell.length_c   1.000
_cell.angle_alpha   90.00
_cell.angle_beta   90.00
_cell.angle_gamma   90.00
#
_symmetry.space_group_name_H-M   'P 1'
#
loop_
_entity.id
_entity.type
_entity.pdbx_description
1 polymer ?
#
loop_
_entity_poly.entity_id
_entity_poly.type
_entity_poly.pdbx_seq_one_letter_code
_entity_poly.pdbx_strand_id
1 'polypeptide(L)'
;MGIINHPVKLDILAKTYNLKNFVESGTGDGSSMKVVYQTNMFDNLYGIELEKTLYENLLIQFSNSVKFYNGYSKDEIPKVLNDLDDNPTLFWLDAHFPGSDYGGKSYDSEKDESKRIPLQVELEIISKNRNIKNDVFIIDDLRVYKDGPYESGPWKFRESAGAKNCDFIEDLIGETHILVEHHRDQGYMLAYPISTDDDTIRSTVINEGEY
;
A
#
# COMPACT_ATOMS: atom_id res chain seq x y z
N MET A 1 -7.75 -9.27 -6.10
CA MET A 1 -6.73 -8.74 -5.19
C MET A 1 -5.55 -8.29 -6.02
N GLY A 2 -5.12 -7.06 -5.86
CA GLY A 2 -3.96 -6.53 -6.55
C GLY A 2 -2.69 -7.22 -6.07
N ILE A 3 -1.78 -7.55 -6.97
CA ILE A 3 -0.43 -8.02 -6.62
C ILE A 3 0.53 -6.90 -6.99
N ILE A 4 1.44 -6.56 -6.08
CA ILE A 4 2.33 -5.40 -6.18
C ILE A 4 3.10 -5.27 -7.52
N ASN A 5 3.36 -6.35 -8.22
CA ASN A 5 4.03 -6.32 -9.51
C ASN A 5 3.11 -6.01 -10.70
N HIS A 6 1.82 -5.79 -10.48
CA HIS A 6 0.90 -5.37 -11.54
C HIS A 6 1.10 -3.91 -11.94
N PRO A 7 1.10 -2.92 -11.00
CA PRO A 7 1.24 -1.52 -11.37
C PRO A 7 2.67 -1.13 -11.73
N VAL A 8 3.69 -1.78 -11.17
CA VAL A 8 5.08 -1.35 -11.30
C VAL A 8 6.06 -2.50 -11.55
N LYS A 9 7.18 -2.17 -12.20
CA LYS A 9 8.37 -3.05 -12.26
C LYS A 9 9.15 -2.86 -10.99
N LEU A 10 8.88 -3.71 -10.00
CA LEU A 10 9.37 -3.55 -8.62
C LEU A 10 10.89 -3.45 -8.52
N ASP A 11 11.61 -4.23 -9.33
CA ASP A 11 13.08 -4.23 -9.34
C ASP A 11 13.66 -2.90 -9.87
N ILE A 12 13.01 -2.31 -10.86
CA ILE A 12 13.40 -0.99 -11.40
C ILE A 12 13.07 0.09 -10.38
N LEU A 13 11.86 0.08 -9.81
CA LEU A 13 11.44 1.03 -8.79
C LEU A 13 12.42 1.02 -7.60
N ALA A 14 12.70 -0.14 -7.04
CA ALA A 14 13.60 -0.28 -5.90
C ALA A 14 15.01 0.23 -6.19
N LYS A 15 15.56 -0.02 -7.38
CA LYS A 15 16.87 0.49 -7.80
C LYS A 15 16.86 2.00 -8.02
N THR A 16 15.84 2.51 -8.71
CA THR A 16 15.73 3.95 -9.05
C THR A 16 15.73 4.82 -7.81
N TYR A 17 14.98 4.42 -6.77
CA TYR A 17 14.87 5.17 -5.52
C TYR A 17 15.78 4.67 -4.40
N ASN A 18 16.65 3.69 -4.68
CA ASN A 18 17.52 3.05 -3.68
C ASN A 18 16.74 2.60 -2.44
N LEU A 19 15.55 2.02 -2.67
CA LEU A 19 14.67 1.56 -1.60
C LEU A 19 15.32 0.41 -0.81
N LYS A 20 15.28 0.50 0.51
CA LYS A 20 15.85 -0.47 1.44
C LYS A 20 14.81 -1.16 2.28
N ASN A 21 13.71 -0.49 2.55
CA ASN A 21 12.64 -0.99 3.38
C ASN A 21 11.37 -1.17 2.56
N PHE A 22 10.59 -2.18 2.93
CA PHE A 22 9.25 -2.40 2.41
C PHE A 22 8.27 -2.53 3.57
N VAL A 23 7.17 -1.79 3.50
CA VAL A 23 6.08 -1.81 4.49
C VAL A 23 4.78 -2.06 3.75
N GLU A 24 4.04 -3.08 4.16
CA GLU A 24 2.72 -3.43 3.61
C GLU A 24 1.65 -3.34 4.68
N SER A 25 0.59 -2.58 4.44
CA SER A 25 -0.63 -2.63 5.24
C SER A 25 -1.68 -3.49 4.52
N GLY A 26 -2.34 -4.39 5.26
CA GLY A 26 -3.28 -5.35 4.68
C GLY A 26 -2.60 -6.52 3.97
N THR A 27 -1.67 -7.19 4.64
CA THR A 27 -0.84 -8.25 4.02
C THR A 27 -1.66 -9.45 3.51
N GLY A 28 -2.83 -9.73 4.09
CA GLY A 28 -3.69 -10.82 3.67
C GLY A 28 -3.00 -12.19 3.74
N ASP A 29 -3.02 -12.93 2.63
CA ASP A 29 -2.35 -14.23 2.52
C ASP A 29 -0.84 -14.14 2.23
N GLY A 30 -0.30 -12.92 2.10
CA GLY A 30 1.11 -12.66 1.83
C GLY A 30 1.51 -12.75 0.36
N SER A 31 0.58 -12.68 -0.58
CA SER A 31 0.87 -12.80 -2.01
C SER A 31 1.82 -11.70 -2.49
N SER A 32 1.56 -10.43 -2.18
CA SER A 32 2.45 -9.30 -2.51
C SER A 32 3.77 -9.39 -1.75
N MET A 33 3.71 -9.66 -0.44
CA MET A 33 4.91 -9.84 0.39
C MET A 33 5.83 -10.94 -0.16
N LYS A 34 5.28 -12.04 -0.67
CA LYS A 34 6.06 -13.12 -1.28
C LYS A 34 6.80 -12.67 -2.54
N VAL A 35 6.14 -11.87 -3.39
CA VAL A 35 6.78 -11.29 -4.59
C VAL A 35 7.96 -10.41 -4.16
N VAL A 36 7.73 -9.50 -3.21
CA VAL A 36 8.77 -8.60 -2.68
C VAL A 36 9.93 -9.38 -2.08
N TYR A 37 9.64 -10.35 -1.21
CA TYR A 37 10.64 -11.20 -0.57
C TYR A 37 11.52 -11.93 -1.59
N GLN A 38 10.94 -12.46 -2.66
CA GLN A 38 11.65 -13.17 -3.72
C GLN A 38 12.60 -12.29 -4.54
N THR A 39 12.39 -10.97 -4.56
CA THR A 39 13.31 -10.05 -5.26
C THR A 39 14.66 -9.93 -4.55
N ASN A 40 14.71 -10.18 -3.26
CA ASN A 40 15.88 -9.99 -2.40
C ASN A 40 16.51 -8.59 -2.51
N MET A 41 15.66 -7.56 -2.72
CA MET A 41 16.12 -6.18 -2.96
C MET A 41 15.98 -5.26 -1.74
N PHE A 42 15.18 -5.67 -0.77
CA PHE A 42 14.91 -4.90 0.43
C PHE A 42 15.65 -5.51 1.62
N ASP A 43 16.26 -4.67 2.43
CA ASP A 43 17.01 -5.08 3.62
C ASP A 43 16.05 -5.43 4.77
N ASN A 44 14.91 -4.72 4.87
CA ASN A 44 13.90 -4.93 5.90
C ASN A 44 12.50 -5.02 5.29
N LEU A 45 11.72 -5.99 5.77
CA LEU A 45 10.35 -6.25 5.32
C LEU A 45 9.40 -6.23 6.52
N TYR A 46 8.33 -5.45 6.39
CA TYR A 46 7.30 -5.29 7.43
C TYR A 46 5.90 -5.50 6.84
N GLY A 47 5.08 -6.28 7.53
CA GLY A 47 3.68 -6.51 7.13
C GLY A 47 2.73 -6.29 8.30
N ILE A 48 1.54 -5.77 8.01
CA ILE A 48 0.47 -5.59 8.99
C ILE A 48 -0.75 -6.38 8.53
N GLU A 49 -1.24 -7.25 9.39
CA GLU A 49 -2.41 -8.09 9.11
C GLU A 49 -3.39 -8.07 10.29
N LEU A 50 -4.65 -7.78 9.99
CA LEU A 50 -5.72 -7.69 11.00
C LEU A 50 -6.18 -9.05 11.48
N GLU A 51 -6.40 -10.00 10.55
CA GLU A 51 -6.95 -11.31 10.86
C GLU A 51 -5.89 -12.22 11.48
N LYS A 52 -6.13 -12.61 12.72
CA LYS A 52 -5.17 -13.37 13.52
C LYS A 52 -4.73 -14.67 12.85
N THR A 53 -5.65 -15.38 12.20
CA THR A 53 -5.33 -16.63 11.53
C THR A 53 -4.39 -16.42 10.33
N LEU A 54 -4.61 -15.35 9.56
CA LEU A 54 -3.72 -14.99 8.46
C LEU A 54 -2.34 -14.58 8.99
N TYR A 55 -2.31 -13.72 10.01
CA TYR A 55 -1.08 -13.34 10.69
C TYR A 55 -0.26 -14.55 11.17
N GLU A 56 -0.88 -15.53 11.84
CA GLU A 56 -0.21 -16.75 12.30
C GLU A 56 0.35 -17.58 11.12
N ASN A 57 -0.38 -17.65 10.00
CA ASN A 57 0.09 -18.30 8.78
C ASN A 57 1.29 -17.57 8.15
N LEU A 58 1.28 -16.22 8.14
CA LEU A 58 2.38 -15.40 7.65
C LEU A 58 3.66 -15.64 8.45
N LEU A 59 3.58 -15.74 9.79
CA LEU A 59 4.73 -16.08 10.64
C LEU A 59 5.34 -17.43 10.27
N ILE A 60 4.53 -18.41 9.92
CA ILE A 60 5.00 -19.72 9.47
C ILE A 60 5.63 -19.64 8.07
N GLN A 61 4.95 -18.94 7.15
CA GLN A 61 5.36 -18.85 5.75
C GLN A 61 6.71 -18.14 5.56
N PHE A 62 6.92 -17.03 6.28
CA PHE A 62 8.11 -16.19 6.12
C PHE A 62 9.14 -16.40 7.24
N SER A 63 8.83 -17.20 8.25
CA SER A 63 9.68 -17.41 9.42
C SER A 63 10.09 -16.05 10.05
N ASN A 64 11.37 -15.80 10.25
CA ASN A 64 11.88 -14.54 10.80
C ASN A 64 12.37 -13.55 9.73
N SER A 65 12.11 -13.82 8.46
CA SER A 65 12.59 -12.98 7.35
C SER A 65 11.77 -11.71 7.13
N VAL A 66 10.54 -11.69 7.67
CA VAL A 66 9.62 -10.55 7.61
C VAL A 66 9.10 -10.30 9.02
N LYS A 67 9.04 -9.05 9.43
CA LYS A 67 8.45 -8.66 10.70
C LYS A 67 6.98 -8.34 10.53
N PHE A 68 6.11 -9.13 11.13
CA PHE A 68 4.67 -8.93 11.05
C PHE A 68 4.09 -8.35 12.33
N TYR A 69 3.04 -7.53 12.18
CA TYR A 69 2.25 -6.94 13.26
C TYR A 69 0.78 -7.35 13.09
N ASN A 70 0.14 -7.72 14.21
CA ASN A 70 -1.27 -8.12 14.18
C ASN A 70 -2.17 -7.06 14.78
N GLY A 71 -2.99 -6.43 13.96
CA GLY A 71 -3.94 -5.40 14.38
C GLY A 71 -4.43 -4.52 13.24
N TYR A 72 -5.21 -3.51 13.60
CA TYR A 72 -5.60 -2.47 12.64
C TYR A 72 -4.37 -1.67 12.20
N SER A 73 -4.22 -1.44 10.91
CA SER A 73 -3.04 -0.77 10.35
C SER A 73 -2.78 0.60 11.00
N LYS A 74 -3.81 1.39 11.26
CA LYS A 74 -3.69 2.67 11.96
C LYS A 74 -3.07 2.58 13.35
N ASP A 75 -3.23 1.45 14.03
CA ASP A 75 -2.72 1.22 15.38
C ASP A 75 -1.31 0.58 15.36
N GLU A 76 -0.98 -0.12 14.25
CA GLU A 76 0.28 -0.84 14.10
C GLU A 76 1.35 -0.03 13.34
N ILE A 77 0.98 0.86 12.41
CA ILE A 77 1.94 1.73 11.69
C ILE A 77 2.88 2.49 12.62
N PRO A 78 2.43 3.09 13.75
CA PRO A 78 3.35 3.75 14.68
C PRO A 78 4.45 2.82 15.22
N LYS A 79 4.14 1.53 15.42
CA LYS A 79 5.12 0.54 15.87
C LYS A 79 6.08 0.16 14.74
N VAL A 80 5.58 0.02 13.52
CA VAL A 80 6.42 -0.19 12.33
C VAL A 80 7.39 0.97 12.17
N LEU A 81 6.92 2.22 12.25
CA LEU A 81 7.76 3.41 12.11
C LEU A 81 8.84 3.52 13.20
N ASN A 82 8.57 3.03 14.42
CA ASN A 82 9.57 2.97 15.48
C ASN A 82 10.66 1.92 15.23
N ASP A 83 10.35 0.87 14.47
CA ASP A 83 11.30 -0.19 14.13
C ASP A 83 12.03 0.09 12.80
N LEU A 84 11.48 1.02 12.00
CA LEU A 84 11.98 1.37 10.68
C LEU A 84 13.16 2.34 10.81
N ASP A 85 14.22 2.10 10.06
CA ASP A 85 15.32 3.05 9.94
C ASP A 85 14.99 4.21 8.99
N ASP A 86 15.91 5.18 8.82
CA ASP A 86 15.72 6.35 7.98
C ASP A 86 16.01 6.10 6.47
N ASN A 87 16.26 4.85 6.08
CA ASN A 87 16.47 4.52 4.68
C ASN A 87 15.19 4.65 3.84
N PRO A 88 15.30 4.96 2.53
CA PRO A 88 14.15 5.05 1.64
C PRO A 88 13.28 3.79 1.69
N THR A 89 11.98 3.99 1.84
CA THR A 89 10.99 2.96 2.07
C THR A 89 9.94 2.93 0.97
N LEU A 90 9.57 1.74 0.52
CA LEU A 90 8.36 1.51 -0.25
C LEU A 90 7.21 1.17 0.69
N PHE A 91 6.19 2.01 0.70
CA PHE A 91 4.92 1.74 1.36
C PHE A 91 3.91 1.20 0.35
N TRP A 92 3.42 -0.02 0.56
CA TRP A 92 2.28 -0.59 -0.13
C TRP A 92 1.07 -0.54 0.81
N LEU A 93 0.14 0.38 0.52
CA LEU A 93 -1.03 0.66 1.36
C LEU A 93 -2.27 0.02 0.73
N ASP A 94 -2.68 -1.12 1.27
CA ASP A 94 -3.76 -1.98 0.78
C ASP A 94 -4.72 -2.41 1.91
N ALA A 95 -4.69 -1.71 3.05
CA ALA A 95 -5.54 -2.03 4.17
C ALA A 95 -6.95 -1.45 4.01
N HIS A 96 -7.91 -2.31 3.75
CA HIS A 96 -9.34 -2.01 3.81
C HIS A 96 -10.12 -3.27 4.14
N PHE A 97 -11.37 -3.15 4.59
CA PHE A 97 -12.22 -4.33 4.79
C PHE A 97 -12.64 -4.89 3.43
N PRO A 98 -12.25 -6.10 3.08
CA PRO A 98 -12.40 -6.65 1.73
C PRO A 98 -13.82 -7.17 1.42
N GLY A 99 -14.78 -6.96 2.29
CA GLY A 99 -16.12 -7.49 2.09
C GLY A 99 -16.26 -8.95 2.53
N SER A 100 -15.63 -9.91 1.87
CA SER A 100 -15.75 -11.33 2.23
C SER A 100 -14.55 -12.17 1.81
N ASP A 101 -13.50 -11.53 1.32
CA ASP A 101 -12.46 -12.22 0.57
C ASP A 101 -11.69 -13.25 1.39
N TYR A 102 -11.47 -13.03 2.67
CA TYR A 102 -10.76 -13.99 3.51
C TYR A 102 -11.62 -14.67 4.58
N GLY A 103 -12.94 -14.70 4.38
CA GLY A 103 -13.87 -15.30 5.36
C GLY A 103 -13.91 -14.55 6.69
N GLY A 104 -13.31 -13.37 6.72
CA GLY A 104 -13.21 -12.54 7.89
C GLY A 104 -14.45 -11.67 8.12
N LYS A 105 -14.23 -10.40 8.42
CA LYS A 105 -15.30 -9.44 8.70
C LYS A 105 -15.89 -8.89 7.41
N SER A 106 -17.22 -8.83 7.32
CA SER A 106 -17.86 -8.15 6.21
C SER A 106 -17.56 -6.64 6.27
N TYR A 107 -17.53 -5.97 5.12
CA TYR A 107 -17.27 -4.53 5.02
C TYR A 107 -18.13 -3.69 5.98
N ASP A 108 -19.42 -4.00 6.08
CA ASP A 108 -20.36 -3.27 6.93
C ASP A 108 -20.32 -3.68 8.41
N SER A 109 -19.48 -4.65 8.80
CA SER A 109 -19.37 -5.09 10.19
C SER A 109 -18.58 -4.10 11.06
N GLU A 110 -17.71 -3.28 10.46
CA GLU A 110 -16.96 -2.22 11.14
C GLU A 110 -17.65 -0.86 10.89
N LYS A 111 -17.91 -0.13 11.97
CA LYS A 111 -18.55 1.19 11.92
C LYS A 111 -17.56 2.34 12.01
N ASP A 112 -16.38 2.09 12.55
CA ASP A 112 -15.28 3.06 12.57
C ASP A 112 -14.62 3.11 11.18
N GLU A 113 -14.87 4.19 10.45
CA GLU A 113 -14.38 4.37 9.09
C GLU A 113 -12.85 4.39 9.05
N SER A 114 -12.20 4.95 10.07
CA SER A 114 -10.73 4.95 10.18
C SER A 114 -10.10 3.55 10.35
N LYS A 115 -10.93 2.54 10.62
CA LYS A 115 -10.54 1.13 10.65
C LYS A 115 -10.94 0.40 9.39
N ARG A 116 -12.06 0.80 8.79
CA ARG A 116 -12.66 0.15 7.64
C ARG A 116 -11.94 0.53 6.33
N ILE A 117 -11.57 1.81 6.19
CA ILE A 117 -10.81 2.37 5.07
C ILE A 117 -9.70 3.29 5.62
N PRO A 118 -8.63 2.73 6.18
CA PRO A 118 -7.70 3.46 7.02
C PRO A 118 -6.71 4.37 6.28
N LEU A 119 -6.66 4.37 4.94
CA LEU A 119 -5.63 5.02 4.13
C LEU A 119 -5.34 6.48 4.55
N GLN A 120 -6.37 7.30 4.79
CA GLN A 120 -6.14 8.69 5.19
C GLN A 120 -5.39 8.76 6.52
N VAL A 121 -5.80 7.97 7.49
CA VAL A 121 -5.15 7.94 8.81
C VAL A 121 -3.74 7.35 8.72
N GLU A 122 -3.53 6.34 7.88
CA GLU A 122 -2.20 5.76 7.63
C GLU A 122 -1.24 6.82 7.07
N LEU A 123 -1.64 7.54 6.01
CA LEU A 123 -0.84 8.62 5.41
C LEU A 123 -0.59 9.75 6.41
N GLU A 124 -1.59 10.15 7.20
CA GLU A 124 -1.42 11.15 8.25
C GLU A 124 -0.38 10.74 9.29
N ILE A 125 -0.41 9.48 9.73
CA ILE A 125 0.56 8.96 10.70
C ILE A 125 1.96 8.93 10.10
N ILE A 126 2.10 8.40 8.88
CA ILE A 126 3.40 8.28 8.22
C ILE A 126 4.00 9.66 7.96
N SER A 127 3.26 10.59 7.33
CA SER A 127 3.76 11.91 6.96
C SER A 127 4.12 12.79 8.16
N LYS A 128 3.43 12.62 9.31
CA LYS A 128 3.71 13.38 10.54
C LYS A 128 4.90 12.84 11.33
N ASN A 129 5.20 11.56 11.23
CA ASN A 129 6.18 10.90 12.10
C ASN A 129 7.46 10.46 11.37
N ARG A 130 7.55 10.68 10.04
CA ARG A 130 8.68 10.28 9.23
C ARG A 130 9.02 11.35 8.18
N ASN A 131 10.30 11.49 7.86
CA ASN A 131 10.72 12.27 6.69
C ASN A 131 10.52 11.44 5.42
N ILE A 132 9.40 11.66 4.73
CA ILE A 132 8.96 10.88 3.57
C ILE A 132 9.59 11.28 2.24
N LYS A 133 10.47 12.29 2.20
CA LYS A 133 10.97 12.92 0.94
C LYS A 133 11.64 11.96 -0.04
N ASN A 134 12.13 10.82 0.46
CA ASN A 134 12.78 9.78 -0.35
C ASN A 134 11.99 8.48 -0.39
N ASP A 135 10.84 8.44 0.26
CA ASP A 135 9.96 7.26 0.27
C ASP A 135 9.13 7.19 -1.01
N VAL A 136 8.60 6.04 -1.31
CA VAL A 136 7.68 5.80 -2.42
C VAL A 136 6.41 5.17 -1.85
N PHE A 137 5.26 5.60 -2.33
CA PHE A 137 3.97 5.02 -1.95
C PHE A 137 3.31 4.39 -3.16
N ILE A 138 2.76 3.20 -2.97
CA ILE A 138 1.79 2.60 -3.88
C ILE A 138 0.53 2.37 -3.06
N ILE A 139 -0.55 2.99 -3.49
CA ILE A 139 -1.86 2.92 -2.86
C ILE A 139 -2.74 2.07 -3.75
N ASP A 140 -3.24 0.95 -3.22
CA ASP A 140 -4.10 0.03 -3.95
C ASP A 140 -5.59 0.40 -3.80
N ASP A 141 -6.41 -0.20 -4.66
CA ASP A 141 -7.88 -0.09 -4.61
C ASP A 141 -8.42 1.35 -4.64
N LEU A 142 -7.91 2.22 -5.53
CA LEU A 142 -8.41 3.60 -5.66
C LEU A 142 -9.94 3.68 -5.84
N ARG A 143 -10.56 2.66 -6.44
CA ARG A 143 -12.02 2.60 -6.60
C ARG A 143 -12.78 2.64 -5.28
N VAL A 144 -12.14 2.31 -4.16
CA VAL A 144 -12.73 2.43 -2.82
C VAL A 144 -12.96 3.90 -2.47
N TYR A 145 -12.08 4.78 -2.94
CA TYR A 145 -12.03 6.20 -2.56
C TYR A 145 -12.68 7.13 -3.57
N LYS A 146 -12.61 6.82 -4.87
CA LYS A 146 -13.17 7.68 -5.92
C LYS A 146 -13.67 6.87 -7.13
N ASP A 147 -14.56 7.47 -7.94
CA ASP A 147 -14.95 6.92 -9.22
C ASP A 147 -13.86 7.11 -10.26
N GLY A 148 -13.72 6.12 -11.14
CA GLY A 148 -12.76 6.14 -12.23
C GLY A 148 -13.05 5.03 -13.23
N PRO A 149 -12.39 5.05 -14.40
CA PRO A 149 -12.55 4.05 -15.44
C PRO A 149 -11.75 2.77 -15.12
N TYR A 150 -11.90 2.25 -13.90
CA TYR A 150 -11.17 1.07 -13.44
C TYR A 150 -11.64 -0.20 -14.16
N GLU A 151 -10.71 -1.06 -14.53
CA GLU A 151 -11.01 -2.33 -15.23
C GLU A 151 -11.93 -3.23 -14.41
N SER A 152 -11.74 -3.30 -13.10
CA SER A 152 -12.60 -4.07 -12.18
C SER A 152 -13.96 -3.42 -11.90
N GLY A 153 -14.25 -2.27 -12.50
CA GLY A 153 -15.48 -1.51 -12.29
C GLY A 153 -15.58 -0.82 -10.93
N PRO A 154 -16.71 -0.18 -10.64
CA PRO A 154 -16.90 0.62 -9.44
C PRO A 154 -16.94 -0.25 -8.17
N TRP A 155 -16.56 0.34 -7.04
CA TRP A 155 -16.65 -0.31 -5.72
C TRP A 155 -18.10 -0.48 -5.28
N LYS A 156 -18.50 -1.71 -4.96
CA LYS A 156 -19.90 -2.07 -4.64
C LYS A 156 -20.43 -1.40 -3.37
N PHE A 157 -19.58 -1.12 -2.40
CA PHE A 157 -19.96 -0.61 -1.07
C PHE A 157 -19.67 0.89 -0.92
N ARG A 158 -19.42 1.59 -2.02
CA ARG A 158 -18.99 2.98 -1.99
C ARG A 158 -19.98 3.92 -1.29
N GLU A 159 -21.28 3.69 -1.45
CA GLU A 159 -22.31 4.51 -0.80
C GLU A 159 -22.25 4.43 0.72
N SER A 160 -21.83 3.28 1.25
CA SER A 160 -21.64 3.06 2.69
C SER A 160 -20.23 3.37 3.18
N ALA A 161 -19.28 3.62 2.26
CA ALA A 161 -17.88 3.83 2.60
C ALA A 161 -17.57 5.22 3.17
N GLY A 162 -18.42 6.22 2.97
CA GLY A 162 -18.13 7.60 3.41
C GLY A 162 -17.08 8.34 2.57
N ALA A 163 -15.98 7.70 2.20
CA ALA A 163 -14.95 8.28 1.36
C ALA A 163 -15.45 8.46 -0.08
N LYS A 164 -15.46 9.70 -0.56
CA LYS A 164 -15.96 10.05 -1.91
C LYS A 164 -14.91 10.69 -2.79
N ASN A 165 -13.73 10.95 -2.26
CA ASN A 165 -12.59 11.47 -2.97
C ASN A 165 -11.29 11.01 -2.30
N CYS A 166 -10.18 11.22 -2.96
CA CYS A 166 -8.84 10.97 -2.44
C CYS A 166 -7.96 12.24 -2.41
N ASP A 167 -8.60 13.43 -2.34
CA ASP A 167 -7.89 14.73 -2.34
C ASP A 167 -6.94 14.84 -1.13
N PHE A 168 -7.25 14.15 -0.02
CA PHE A 168 -6.38 14.07 1.14
C PHE A 168 -4.98 13.50 0.82
N ILE A 169 -4.82 12.73 -0.26
CA ILE A 169 -3.50 12.23 -0.66
C ILE A 169 -2.62 13.39 -1.12
N GLU A 170 -3.17 14.26 -1.99
CA GLU A 170 -2.48 15.47 -2.43
C GLU A 170 -2.17 16.41 -1.25
N ASP A 171 -3.14 16.61 -0.36
CA ASP A 171 -2.98 17.46 0.83
C ASP A 171 -1.88 16.98 1.78
N LEU A 172 -1.69 15.65 1.90
CA LEU A 172 -0.75 15.07 2.85
C LEU A 172 0.66 14.86 2.30
N ILE A 173 0.79 14.54 1.00
CA ILE A 173 2.09 14.16 0.41
C ILE A 173 2.43 14.92 -0.88
N GLY A 174 1.49 15.66 -1.49
CA GLY A 174 1.69 16.35 -2.79
C GLY A 174 2.79 17.39 -2.80
N GLU A 175 3.15 18.00 -1.65
CA GLU A 175 4.30 18.91 -1.57
C GLU A 175 5.65 18.24 -1.77
N THR A 176 5.72 16.93 -1.61
CA THR A 176 6.98 16.14 -1.68
C THR A 176 6.98 15.06 -2.75
N HIS A 177 5.81 14.71 -3.28
CA HIS A 177 5.63 13.62 -4.23
C HIS A 177 4.84 14.04 -5.47
N ILE A 178 5.21 13.46 -6.60
CA ILE A 178 4.40 13.43 -7.82
C ILE A 178 3.44 12.25 -7.70
N LEU A 179 2.16 12.50 -7.98
CA LEU A 179 1.08 11.52 -7.89
C LEU A 179 0.65 11.08 -9.30
N VAL A 180 0.69 9.77 -9.55
CA VAL A 180 0.28 9.19 -10.84
C VAL A 180 -0.76 8.12 -10.62
N GLU A 181 -1.95 8.34 -11.19
CA GLU A 181 -3.05 7.38 -11.15
C GLU A 181 -2.94 6.36 -12.28
N HIS A 182 -3.21 5.10 -11.93
CA HIS A 182 -3.37 4.00 -12.87
C HIS A 182 -4.76 3.40 -12.71
N HIS A 183 -5.43 3.16 -13.84
CA HIS A 183 -6.80 2.65 -13.84
C HIS A 183 -6.90 1.14 -14.07
N ARG A 184 -5.76 0.45 -14.13
CA ARG A 184 -5.73 -1.01 -14.26
C ARG A 184 -6.27 -1.67 -13.01
N ASP A 185 -6.90 -2.84 -13.20
CA ASP A 185 -7.52 -3.62 -12.14
C ASP A 185 -8.46 -2.75 -11.28
N GLN A 186 -8.15 -2.58 -10.03
CA GLN A 186 -8.95 -1.83 -9.04
C GLN A 186 -8.50 -0.37 -8.90
N GLY A 187 -7.49 0.03 -9.66
CA GLY A 187 -6.88 1.35 -9.64
C GLY A 187 -5.79 1.49 -8.59
N TYR A 188 -4.70 2.13 -8.99
CA TYR A 188 -3.52 2.37 -8.16
C TYR A 188 -3.12 3.84 -8.19
N MET A 189 -2.58 4.35 -7.08
CA MET A 189 -1.84 5.59 -7.05
C MET A 189 -0.37 5.29 -6.75
N LEU A 190 0.52 5.69 -7.67
CA LEU A 190 1.96 5.71 -7.41
C LEU A 190 2.36 7.12 -7.00
N ALA A 191 2.96 7.26 -5.82
CA ALA A 191 3.53 8.52 -5.35
C ALA A 191 5.04 8.38 -5.19
N TYR A 192 5.81 9.20 -5.91
CA TYR A 192 7.27 9.16 -5.89
C TYR A 192 7.88 10.56 -5.71
N PRO A 193 9.13 10.66 -5.17
CA PRO A 193 9.75 11.91 -4.86
C PRO A 193 9.83 12.91 -6.03
N ILE A 194 9.47 14.16 -5.78
CA ILE A 194 9.48 15.26 -6.76
C ILE A 194 10.88 15.50 -7.38
N SER A 195 11.95 15.12 -6.69
CA SER A 195 13.33 15.25 -7.16
C SER A 195 13.71 14.35 -8.33
N THR A 196 12.79 13.48 -8.76
CA THR A 196 13.05 12.47 -9.78
C THR A 196 12.58 12.92 -11.16
N ASP A 197 13.32 12.56 -12.20
CA ASP A 197 12.96 12.79 -13.59
C ASP A 197 11.70 11.99 -13.97
N ASP A 198 10.59 12.69 -14.17
CA ASP A 198 9.27 12.11 -14.44
C ASP A 198 9.24 11.25 -15.72
N ASP A 199 9.93 11.66 -16.77
CA ASP A 199 9.96 10.94 -18.05
C ASP A 199 10.65 9.57 -17.90
N THR A 200 11.71 9.49 -17.10
CA THR A 200 12.40 8.24 -16.81
C THR A 200 11.49 7.28 -16.05
N ILE A 201 10.67 7.78 -15.12
CA ILE A 201 9.79 6.93 -14.32
C ILE A 201 8.62 6.39 -15.14
N ARG A 202 7.94 7.26 -15.87
CA ARG A 202 6.80 6.84 -16.70
C ARG A 202 7.18 5.77 -17.72
N SER A 203 8.37 5.88 -18.32
CA SER A 203 8.81 4.95 -19.36
C SER A 203 9.42 3.65 -18.84
N THR A 204 9.93 3.62 -17.60
CA THR A 204 10.71 2.48 -17.11
C THR A 204 10.11 1.76 -15.93
N VAL A 205 9.46 2.48 -15.03
CA VAL A 205 8.97 1.93 -13.75
C VAL A 205 7.54 1.39 -13.86
N ILE A 206 6.71 2.05 -14.68
CA ILE A 206 5.30 1.70 -14.81
C ILE A 206 5.16 0.52 -15.77
N ASN A 207 4.41 -0.50 -15.37
CA ASN A 207 4.01 -1.57 -16.27
C ASN A 207 2.91 -1.06 -17.22
N GLU A 208 3.30 -0.43 -18.33
CA GLU A 208 2.42 -0.26 -19.48
C GLU A 208 2.31 -1.63 -20.15
N GLY A 209 1.33 -2.41 -19.72
CA GLY A 209 1.23 -3.80 -20.16
C GLY A 209 1.17 -3.93 -21.67
N GLU A 210 2.11 -4.65 -22.23
CA GLU A 210 1.92 -5.43 -23.46
C GLU A 210 1.05 -6.64 -23.10
N TYR A 211 -0.17 -6.69 -23.63
CA TYR A 211 -1.02 -7.88 -23.72
C TYR A 211 -1.37 -8.15 -25.15
#